data_519a3c73aa1cf434a6d284104c064faa
#
_entry.id   519a3c73aa1cf434a6d284104c064faa
#
_cell.length_a   1.000
_cell.length_b   1.000
_cell.length_c   1.000
_cell.angle_alpha   90.00
_cell.angle_beta   90.00
_cell.angle_gamma   90.00
#
_symmetry.space_group_name_H-M   'P 1'
#
loop_
_entity.id
_entity.type
_entity.pdbx_description
1 polymer ?
#
loop_
_entity_poly.entity_id
_entity_poly.type
_entity_poly.pdbx_seq_one_letter_code
_entity_poly.pdbx_strand_id
1 'polypeptide(L)'
;MKNKTLIVITGPTGVGKTEATLRIAEHFNVPVINADSRQIFSEIPIGTAAPTAEQQLRVQHYFVGNHHLEDYYSASLYEQDVLNIINSQHTPISLLSGGSMMYIDAVCNGIDDIPTILPEIREKMMKRLEAEGLEQMCNLLRELDPEHWKIVDRNNPRRVIHALEICIQTGKTYTSFRSNTIKDRPFNIIKIGLNRDRDELYNRINQRVLDMIEEGMIEEALQVYPKRTLNSLNTVGYKELFEYLDGLTTLDEAIFKIQSNTRRYARKQLTWYKKDTAFQWFNPDNIEEILNYVHTMISNTSK
;
A
#
# COMPACT_ATOMS: atom_id res chain seq x y z
N MET A 1 -17.76 2.16 -25.34
CA MET A 1 -17.64 1.03 -24.38
C MET A 1 -16.17 0.91 -23.97
N LYS A 2 -15.88 0.64 -22.71
CA LYS A 2 -14.50 0.45 -22.23
C LYS A 2 -14.04 -0.94 -22.66
N ASN A 3 -13.02 -1.02 -23.50
CA ASN A 3 -12.55 -2.29 -24.08
C ASN A 3 -11.57 -3.05 -23.18
N LYS A 4 -11.12 -2.45 -22.08
CA LYS A 4 -10.18 -3.06 -21.10
C LYS A 4 -10.87 -3.28 -19.78
N THR A 5 -10.42 -4.30 -19.05
CA THR A 5 -10.89 -4.63 -17.70
C THR A 5 -9.72 -4.80 -16.76
N LEU A 6 -9.75 -4.08 -15.64
CA LEU A 6 -8.82 -4.25 -14.52
C LEU A 6 -9.45 -5.15 -13.47
N ILE A 7 -8.85 -6.31 -13.24
CA ILE A 7 -9.18 -7.18 -12.11
C ILE A 7 -8.31 -6.72 -10.93
N VAL A 8 -8.96 -6.39 -9.82
CA VAL A 8 -8.30 -5.95 -8.58
C VAL A 8 -8.48 -7.01 -7.51
N ILE A 9 -7.38 -7.57 -7.03
CA ILE A 9 -7.37 -8.57 -5.96
C ILE A 9 -6.76 -7.94 -4.71
N THR A 10 -7.53 -7.88 -3.64
CA THR A 10 -7.06 -7.36 -2.37
C THR A 10 -7.48 -8.24 -1.19
N GLY A 11 -6.99 -7.91 -0.02
CA GLY A 11 -7.31 -8.60 1.23
C GLY A 11 -6.23 -8.34 2.27
N PRO A 12 -6.42 -8.79 3.51
CA PRO A 12 -5.46 -8.57 4.58
C PRO A 12 -4.14 -9.30 4.31
N THR A 13 -3.07 -8.79 4.91
CA THR A 13 -1.80 -9.54 4.93
C THR A 13 -2.01 -10.91 5.58
N GLY A 14 -1.33 -11.95 5.09
CA GLY A 14 -1.47 -13.32 5.58
C GLY A 14 -2.67 -14.10 5.02
N VAL A 15 -3.58 -13.49 4.25
CA VAL A 15 -4.80 -14.15 3.75
C VAL A 15 -4.55 -15.21 2.68
N GLY A 16 -3.41 -15.17 1.97
CA GLY A 16 -3.11 -16.06 0.85
C GLY A 16 -3.27 -15.43 -0.54
N LYS A 17 -3.18 -14.09 -0.62
CA LYS A 17 -3.30 -13.35 -1.89
C LYS A 17 -2.37 -13.85 -3.00
N THR A 18 -1.11 -14.09 -2.65
CA THR A 18 -0.05 -14.40 -3.64
C THR A 18 -0.43 -15.60 -4.50
N GLU A 19 -0.76 -16.74 -3.89
CA GLU A 19 -1.09 -17.94 -4.66
C GLU A 19 -2.39 -17.78 -5.46
N ALA A 20 -3.43 -17.19 -4.86
CA ALA A 20 -4.67 -16.90 -5.58
C ALA A 20 -4.42 -15.98 -6.79
N THR A 21 -3.58 -14.96 -6.63
CA THR A 21 -3.20 -14.03 -7.72
C THR A 21 -2.44 -14.75 -8.83
N LEU A 22 -1.47 -15.60 -8.49
CA LEU A 22 -0.69 -16.36 -9.48
C LEU A 22 -1.60 -17.25 -10.32
N ARG A 23 -2.49 -18.01 -9.69
CA ARG A 23 -3.43 -18.89 -10.40
C ARG A 23 -4.38 -18.12 -11.33
N ILE A 24 -4.85 -16.94 -10.91
CA ILE A 24 -5.68 -16.08 -11.75
C ILE A 24 -4.86 -15.47 -12.89
N ALA A 25 -3.62 -15.04 -12.63
CA ALA A 25 -2.72 -14.52 -13.63
C ALA A 25 -2.37 -15.55 -14.71
N GLU A 26 -2.08 -16.79 -14.29
CA GLU A 26 -1.83 -17.94 -15.19
C GLU A 26 -3.07 -18.25 -16.06
N HIS A 27 -4.27 -18.26 -15.46
CA HIS A 27 -5.52 -18.53 -16.18
C HIS A 27 -5.78 -17.50 -17.29
N PHE A 28 -5.57 -16.21 -17.02
CA PHE A 28 -5.78 -15.14 -18.01
C PHE A 28 -4.54 -14.84 -18.86
N ASN A 29 -3.42 -15.50 -18.58
CA ASN A 29 -2.11 -15.26 -19.22
C ASN A 29 -1.72 -13.77 -19.20
N VAL A 30 -1.75 -13.16 -18.02
CA VAL A 30 -1.45 -11.74 -17.79
C VAL A 30 -0.42 -11.55 -16.68
N PRO A 31 0.42 -10.52 -16.75
CA PRO A 31 1.33 -10.19 -15.66
C PRO A 31 0.56 -9.63 -14.45
N VAL A 32 1.18 -9.74 -13.28
CA VAL A 32 0.70 -9.13 -12.04
C VAL A 32 1.25 -7.72 -11.89
N ILE A 33 0.38 -6.76 -11.69
CA ILE A 33 0.74 -5.41 -11.25
C ILE A 33 0.64 -5.41 -9.71
N ASN A 34 1.79 -5.40 -9.03
CA ASN A 34 1.83 -5.48 -7.58
C ASN A 34 1.45 -4.14 -6.94
N ALA A 35 0.46 -4.16 -6.04
CA ALA A 35 -0.03 -3.00 -5.30
C ALA A 35 0.38 -3.07 -3.81
N ASP A 36 1.66 -3.34 -3.55
CA ASP A 36 2.24 -3.24 -2.21
C ASP A 36 3.33 -2.19 -2.18
N SER A 37 3.15 -1.15 -1.36
CA SER A 37 4.05 0.02 -1.27
C SER A 37 5.37 -0.26 -0.55
N ARG A 38 5.60 -1.49 -0.10
CA ARG A 38 6.85 -1.90 0.55
C ARG A 38 7.60 -2.93 -0.28
N GLN A 39 6.91 -3.79 -0.99
CA GLN A 39 7.52 -4.78 -1.88
C GLN A 39 8.19 -4.19 -3.12
N ILE A 40 8.01 -2.89 -3.37
CA ILE A 40 8.74 -2.17 -4.42
C ILE A 40 10.24 -2.02 -4.12
N PHE A 41 10.65 -2.07 -2.84
CA PHE A 41 12.03 -1.85 -2.44
C PHE A 41 12.85 -3.14 -2.48
N SER A 42 13.99 -3.09 -3.19
CA SER A 42 14.87 -4.24 -3.43
C SER A 42 15.61 -4.73 -2.18
N GLU A 43 15.80 -3.87 -1.17
CA GLU A 43 16.61 -4.18 0.00
C GLU A 43 15.83 -4.85 1.14
N ILE A 44 14.50 -4.97 1.00
CA ILE A 44 13.64 -5.48 2.07
C ILE A 44 12.64 -6.57 1.61
N PRO A 45 13.07 -7.58 0.84
CA PRO A 45 12.16 -8.59 0.30
C PRO A 45 11.58 -9.53 1.36
N ILE A 46 12.36 -9.92 2.38
CA ILE A 46 11.92 -10.87 3.41
C ILE A 46 10.85 -10.24 4.29
N GLY A 47 11.16 -9.13 4.95
CA GLY A 47 10.23 -8.50 5.89
C GLY A 47 8.98 -7.90 5.25
N THR A 48 8.94 -7.75 3.94
CA THR A 48 7.76 -7.37 3.18
C THR A 48 7.02 -8.57 2.58
N ALA A 49 7.62 -9.77 2.66
CA ALA A 49 7.19 -10.99 1.97
C ALA A 49 6.92 -10.73 0.48
N ALA A 50 7.89 -10.13 -0.19
CA ALA A 50 7.84 -9.93 -1.64
C ALA A 50 7.74 -11.29 -2.37
N PRO A 51 7.14 -11.31 -3.56
CA PRO A 51 7.12 -12.51 -4.38
C PRO A 51 8.53 -13.09 -4.59
N THR A 52 8.67 -14.40 -4.33
CA THR A 52 9.95 -15.10 -4.50
C THR A 52 10.37 -15.17 -5.95
N ALA A 53 11.67 -15.47 -6.21
CA ALA A 53 12.17 -15.66 -7.58
C ALA A 53 11.38 -16.74 -8.33
N GLU A 54 10.99 -17.84 -7.66
CA GLU A 54 10.19 -18.90 -8.24
C GLU A 54 8.80 -18.38 -8.64
N GLN A 55 8.14 -17.60 -7.78
CA GLN A 55 6.84 -16.99 -8.08
C GLN A 55 6.92 -16.01 -9.24
N GLN A 56 8.00 -15.22 -9.32
CA GLN A 56 8.23 -14.30 -10.41
C GLN A 56 8.58 -15.00 -11.74
N LEU A 57 9.15 -16.20 -11.69
CA LEU A 57 9.37 -17.05 -12.88
C LEU A 57 8.05 -17.66 -13.40
N ARG A 58 7.09 -17.97 -12.51
CA ARG A 58 5.75 -18.46 -12.92
C ARG A 58 4.96 -17.38 -13.66
N VAL A 59 4.99 -16.15 -13.13
CA VAL A 59 4.25 -15.00 -13.67
C VAL A 59 5.08 -13.74 -13.54
N GLN A 60 5.17 -12.95 -14.60
CA GLN A 60 5.84 -11.66 -14.54
C GLN A 60 5.15 -10.72 -13.55
N HIS A 61 5.94 -10.03 -12.71
CA HIS A 61 5.47 -9.02 -11.78
C HIS A 61 6.04 -7.65 -12.11
N TYR A 62 5.19 -6.62 -12.04
CA TYR A 62 5.62 -5.23 -12.00
C TYR A 62 5.63 -4.74 -10.55
N PHE A 63 6.48 -3.78 -10.24
CA PHE A 63 6.61 -3.14 -8.91
C PHE A 63 7.00 -4.11 -7.78
N VAL A 64 7.96 -4.97 -8.06
CA VAL A 64 8.61 -5.83 -7.07
C VAL A 64 10.12 -5.59 -7.14
N GLY A 65 10.71 -5.08 -6.05
CA GLY A 65 12.16 -4.84 -5.94
C GLY A 65 12.76 -3.93 -7.00
N ASN A 66 11.99 -3.02 -7.56
CA ASN A 66 12.40 -2.14 -8.67
C ASN A 66 12.76 -0.72 -8.23
N HIS A 67 12.75 -0.46 -6.92
CA HIS A 67 13.13 0.82 -6.29
C HIS A 67 14.11 0.56 -5.15
N HIS A 68 14.87 1.60 -4.79
CA HIS A 68 15.72 1.63 -3.60
C HIS A 68 15.04 2.36 -2.44
N LEU A 69 15.48 2.09 -1.21
CA LEU A 69 14.87 2.67 -0.01
C LEU A 69 14.87 4.20 0.03
N GLU A 70 15.84 4.83 -0.62
CA GLU A 70 15.97 6.28 -0.72
C GLU A 70 15.10 6.91 -1.81
N ASP A 71 14.57 6.10 -2.73
CA ASP A 71 13.78 6.61 -3.84
C ASP A 71 12.47 7.21 -3.34
N TYR A 72 12.15 8.37 -3.89
CA TYR A 72 10.84 8.96 -3.67
C TYR A 72 9.82 8.32 -4.62
N TYR A 73 8.87 7.58 -4.04
CA TYR A 73 7.80 6.98 -4.81
C TYR A 73 6.46 7.15 -4.09
N SER A 74 5.51 7.83 -4.74
CA SER A 74 4.21 8.20 -4.17
C SER A 74 3.06 7.40 -4.80
N ALA A 75 1.89 7.46 -4.17
CA ALA A 75 0.67 6.86 -4.75
C ALA A 75 0.27 7.51 -6.09
N SER A 76 0.61 8.79 -6.30
CA SER A 76 0.37 9.49 -7.57
C SER A 76 1.29 8.98 -8.68
N LEU A 77 2.60 8.79 -8.40
CA LEU A 77 3.52 8.18 -9.36
C LEU A 77 3.10 6.75 -9.68
N TYR A 78 2.74 5.98 -8.64
CA TYR A 78 2.22 4.63 -8.84
C TYR A 78 0.97 4.59 -9.74
N GLU A 79 0.00 5.49 -9.51
CA GLU A 79 -1.18 5.61 -10.38
C GLU A 79 -0.78 5.83 -11.83
N GLN A 80 0.11 6.79 -12.10
CA GLN A 80 0.56 7.12 -13.45
C GLN A 80 1.24 5.93 -14.13
N ASP A 81 2.17 5.28 -13.44
CA ASP A 81 2.90 4.14 -13.97
C ASP A 81 1.99 2.94 -14.26
N VAL A 82 1.05 2.65 -13.35
CA VAL A 82 0.05 1.58 -13.56
C VAL A 82 -0.85 1.90 -14.75
N LEU A 83 -1.32 3.14 -14.90
CA LEU A 83 -2.13 3.54 -16.05
C LEU A 83 -1.35 3.41 -17.36
N ASN A 84 -0.06 3.75 -17.37
CA ASN A 84 0.82 3.56 -18.53
C ASN A 84 0.97 2.07 -18.88
N ILE A 85 1.16 1.20 -17.88
CA ILE A 85 1.22 -0.26 -18.09
C ILE A 85 -0.09 -0.77 -18.66
N ILE A 86 -1.24 -0.44 -18.07
CA ILE A 86 -2.55 -0.86 -18.57
C ILE A 86 -2.77 -0.40 -20.01
N ASN A 87 -2.37 0.83 -20.35
CA ASN A 87 -2.53 1.37 -21.69
C ASN A 87 -1.62 0.68 -22.72
N SER A 88 -0.40 0.33 -22.35
CA SER A 88 0.57 -0.31 -23.24
C SER A 88 0.33 -1.82 -23.44
N GLN A 89 -0.39 -2.49 -22.56
CA GLN A 89 -0.72 -3.90 -22.70
C GLN A 89 -1.67 -4.13 -23.87
N HIS A 90 -1.37 -5.15 -24.69
CA HIS A 90 -2.22 -5.58 -25.81
C HIS A 90 -3.40 -6.46 -25.34
N THR A 91 -3.32 -7.01 -24.14
CA THR A 91 -4.41 -7.82 -23.55
C THR A 91 -5.57 -6.94 -23.08
N PRO A 92 -6.82 -7.42 -23.24
CA PRO A 92 -7.99 -6.69 -22.73
C PRO A 92 -8.12 -6.75 -21.21
N ILE A 93 -7.33 -7.61 -20.54
CA ILE A 93 -7.36 -7.83 -19.09
C ILE A 93 -6.03 -7.39 -18.49
N SER A 94 -6.09 -6.68 -17.37
CA SER A 94 -4.96 -6.37 -16.50
C SER A 94 -5.28 -6.84 -15.08
N LEU A 95 -4.26 -7.28 -14.34
CA LEU A 95 -4.42 -7.82 -12.99
C LEU A 95 -3.61 -7.00 -11.99
N LEU A 96 -4.29 -6.33 -11.07
CA LEU A 96 -3.73 -5.57 -9.96
C LEU A 96 -3.92 -6.37 -8.67
N SER A 97 -2.86 -6.62 -7.93
CA SER A 97 -2.96 -7.36 -6.67
C SER A 97 -2.08 -6.77 -5.58
N GLY A 98 -2.63 -6.60 -4.38
CA GLY A 98 -1.84 -6.13 -3.25
C GLY A 98 -2.63 -5.77 -2.00
N GLY A 99 -1.93 -5.21 -1.02
CA GLY A 99 -2.49 -4.84 0.27
C GLY A 99 -2.44 -3.34 0.59
N SER A 100 -1.81 -2.51 -0.25
CA SER A 100 -1.68 -1.08 -0.01
C SER A 100 -2.92 -0.32 -0.45
N MET A 101 -3.74 0.04 0.54
CA MET A 101 -5.03 0.71 0.36
C MET A 101 -4.93 1.94 -0.54
N MET A 102 -3.94 2.81 -0.28
CA MET A 102 -3.75 4.04 -1.05
C MET A 102 -3.36 3.79 -2.51
N TYR A 103 -2.58 2.73 -2.80
CA TYR A 103 -2.20 2.38 -4.17
C TYR A 103 -3.41 1.86 -4.97
N ILE A 104 -4.20 1.00 -4.35
CA ILE A 104 -5.42 0.46 -4.98
C ILE A 104 -6.44 1.58 -5.21
N ASP A 105 -6.67 2.44 -4.21
CA ASP A 105 -7.58 3.58 -4.36
C ASP A 105 -7.10 4.56 -5.44
N ALA A 106 -5.80 4.85 -5.51
CA ALA A 106 -5.22 5.72 -6.53
C ALA A 106 -5.49 5.18 -7.94
N VAL A 107 -5.28 3.89 -8.18
CA VAL A 107 -5.53 3.28 -9.48
C VAL A 107 -7.03 3.19 -9.80
N CYS A 108 -7.87 2.82 -8.83
CA CYS A 108 -9.31 2.63 -9.06
C CYS A 108 -10.08 3.94 -9.15
N ASN A 109 -9.82 4.84 -8.23
CA ASN A 109 -10.63 6.04 -8.01
C ASN A 109 -9.93 7.33 -8.46
N GLY A 110 -8.63 7.28 -8.66
CA GLY A 110 -7.79 8.46 -8.86
C GLY A 110 -7.32 9.08 -7.55
N ILE A 111 -6.22 9.78 -7.62
CA ILE A 111 -5.74 10.62 -6.53
C ILE A 111 -5.75 12.07 -6.97
N ASP A 112 -5.96 12.96 -6.02
CA ASP A 112 -5.88 14.40 -6.28
C ASP A 112 -4.47 14.79 -6.75
N ASP A 113 -4.39 15.74 -7.69
CA ASP A 113 -3.13 16.22 -8.25
C ASP A 113 -2.44 17.17 -7.25
N ILE A 114 -1.98 16.58 -6.14
CA ILE A 114 -1.26 17.31 -5.10
C ILE A 114 0.21 17.41 -5.52
N PRO A 115 0.81 18.62 -5.52
CA PRO A 115 2.20 18.80 -5.89
C PRO A 115 3.17 17.98 -5.02
N THR A 116 4.21 17.44 -5.63
CA THR A 116 5.32 16.82 -4.90
C THR A 116 6.03 17.84 -4.03
N ILE A 117 6.27 17.52 -2.79
CA ILE A 117 6.93 18.39 -1.82
C ILE A 117 8.44 18.39 -2.07
N LEU A 118 9.00 19.59 -2.21
CA LEU A 118 10.44 19.78 -2.31
C LEU A 118 11.13 19.38 -0.98
N PRO A 119 12.29 18.71 -1.04
CA PRO A 119 13.01 18.29 0.17
C PRO A 119 13.29 19.42 1.15
N GLU A 120 13.62 20.61 0.64
CA GLU A 120 13.92 21.79 1.47
C GLU A 120 12.70 22.26 2.28
N ILE A 121 11.51 22.20 1.67
CA ILE A 121 10.27 22.58 2.35
C ILE A 121 9.96 21.56 3.46
N ARG A 122 10.12 20.27 3.16
CA ARG A 122 9.92 19.20 4.15
C ARG A 122 10.87 19.34 5.33
N GLU A 123 12.16 19.52 5.08
CA GLU A 123 13.16 19.73 6.12
C GLU A 123 12.85 20.96 6.99
N LYS A 124 12.48 22.07 6.35
CA LYS A 124 12.08 23.30 7.04
C LYS A 124 10.87 23.06 7.96
N MET A 125 9.86 22.34 7.48
CA MET A 125 8.66 22.08 8.27
C MET A 125 8.91 21.11 9.41
N MET A 126 9.78 20.11 9.23
CA MET A 126 10.19 19.20 10.30
C MET A 126 10.97 19.92 11.41
N LYS A 127 11.93 20.79 11.04
CA LYS A 127 12.66 21.64 12.01
C LYS A 127 11.71 22.56 12.80
N ARG A 128 10.70 23.13 12.12
CA ARG A 128 9.69 23.94 12.79
C ARG A 128 8.83 23.11 13.74
N LEU A 129 8.42 21.91 13.35
CA LEU A 129 7.68 21.02 14.24
C LEU A 129 8.47 20.67 15.50
N GLU A 130 9.77 20.41 15.37
CA GLU A 130 10.65 20.12 16.51
C GLU A 130 10.82 21.33 17.45
N ALA A 131 10.97 22.52 16.88
CA ALA A 131 11.22 23.74 17.65
C ALA A 131 9.95 24.35 18.26
N GLU A 132 8.83 24.34 17.53
CA GLU A 132 7.60 25.08 17.89
C GLU A 132 6.49 24.14 18.41
N GLY A 133 6.58 22.84 18.16
CA GLY A 133 5.60 21.85 18.57
C GLY A 133 4.36 21.79 17.67
N LEU A 134 3.57 20.72 17.84
CA LEU A 134 2.41 20.41 16.99
C LEU A 134 1.29 21.45 17.12
N GLU A 135 1.10 22.03 18.30
CA GLU A 135 0.05 23.02 18.53
C GLU A 135 0.27 24.30 17.69
N GLN A 136 1.50 24.78 17.60
CA GLN A 136 1.83 25.95 16.77
C GLN A 136 1.65 25.61 15.29
N MET A 137 2.01 24.41 14.86
CA MET A 137 1.76 23.96 13.49
C MET A 137 0.25 23.89 13.19
N CYS A 138 -0.57 23.46 14.12
CA CYS A 138 -2.04 23.48 13.97
C CYS A 138 -2.59 24.92 13.88
N ASN A 139 -2.05 25.87 14.65
CA ASN A 139 -2.44 27.27 14.57
C ASN A 139 -2.06 27.88 13.21
N LEU A 140 -0.86 27.61 12.72
CA LEU A 140 -0.45 28.04 11.38
C LEU A 140 -1.34 27.43 10.28
N LEU A 141 -1.73 26.16 10.41
CA LEU A 141 -2.65 25.54 9.45
C LEU A 141 -4.03 26.18 9.48
N ARG A 142 -4.50 26.60 10.65
CA ARG A 142 -5.78 27.31 10.78
C ARG A 142 -5.76 28.66 10.03
N GLU A 143 -4.61 29.34 10.01
CA GLU A 143 -4.44 30.61 9.29
C GLU A 143 -4.34 30.40 7.76
N LEU A 144 -3.58 29.39 7.33
CA LEU A 144 -3.30 29.15 5.91
C LEU A 144 -4.42 28.36 5.19
N ASP A 145 -5.09 27.44 5.89
CA ASP A 145 -6.19 26.62 5.37
C ASP A 145 -7.22 26.30 6.45
N PRO A 146 -8.12 27.23 6.78
CA PRO A 146 -9.15 27.04 7.81
C PRO A 146 -10.08 25.86 7.52
N GLU A 147 -10.36 25.59 6.26
CA GLU A 147 -11.27 24.49 5.86
C GLU A 147 -10.63 23.14 6.13
N HIS A 148 -9.36 22.94 5.76
CA HIS A 148 -8.66 21.71 6.08
C HIS A 148 -8.44 21.54 7.57
N TRP A 149 -8.14 22.62 8.29
CA TRP A 149 -7.97 22.60 9.74
C TRP A 149 -9.21 22.07 10.50
N LYS A 150 -10.42 22.33 10.02
CA LYS A 150 -11.66 21.83 10.61
C LYS A 150 -11.81 20.32 10.54
N ILE A 151 -11.25 19.69 9.51
CA ILE A 151 -11.46 18.26 9.20
C ILE A 151 -10.23 17.38 9.45
N VAL A 152 -9.03 17.96 9.52
CA VAL A 152 -7.80 17.20 9.75
C VAL A 152 -7.73 16.65 11.18
N ASP A 153 -7.21 15.44 11.32
CA ASP A 153 -6.83 14.93 12.63
C ASP A 153 -5.62 15.70 13.17
N ARG A 154 -5.88 16.67 14.04
CA ARG A 154 -4.88 17.57 14.62
C ARG A 154 -3.89 16.89 15.57
N ASN A 155 -4.20 15.67 16.03
CA ASN A 155 -3.27 14.85 16.80
C ASN A 155 -2.30 14.07 15.89
N ASN A 156 -2.44 14.18 14.57
CA ASN A 156 -1.59 13.52 13.61
C ASN A 156 -0.61 14.52 12.99
N PRO A 157 0.64 14.62 13.48
CA PRO A 157 1.60 15.60 13.01
C PRO A 157 1.90 15.45 11.51
N ARG A 158 1.91 14.20 10.98
CA ARG A 158 2.17 13.98 9.56
C ARG A 158 1.12 14.61 8.66
N ARG A 159 -0.16 14.55 9.03
CA ARG A 159 -1.25 15.14 8.26
C ARG A 159 -1.23 16.65 8.33
N VAL A 160 -0.97 17.21 9.50
CA VAL A 160 -0.85 18.66 9.70
C VAL A 160 0.33 19.21 8.91
N ILE A 161 1.51 18.60 9.05
CA ILE A 161 2.72 19.03 8.35
C ILE A 161 2.56 18.90 6.84
N HIS A 162 2.02 17.80 6.32
CA HIS A 162 1.83 17.64 4.89
C HIS A 162 0.93 18.75 4.28
N ALA A 163 -0.15 19.12 4.96
CA ALA A 163 -0.99 20.22 4.51
C ALA A 163 -0.24 21.56 4.52
N LEU A 164 0.55 21.81 5.56
CA LEU A 164 1.39 23.01 5.64
C LEU A 164 2.48 23.05 4.57
N GLU A 165 3.14 21.92 4.29
CA GLU A 165 4.13 21.81 3.21
C GLU A 165 3.54 22.29 1.88
N ILE A 166 2.33 21.82 1.55
CA ILE A 166 1.60 22.22 0.33
C ILE A 166 1.28 23.72 0.35
N CYS A 167 0.72 24.22 1.45
CA CYS A 167 0.36 25.65 1.55
C CYS A 167 1.58 26.55 1.38
N ILE A 168 2.69 26.21 2.04
CA ILE A 168 3.92 27.00 2.01
C ILE A 168 4.61 26.93 0.64
N GLN A 169 4.66 25.73 0.03
CA GLN A 169 5.30 25.56 -1.26
C GLN A 169 4.54 26.26 -2.38
N THR A 170 3.20 26.20 -2.35
CA THR A 170 2.38 26.64 -3.49
C THR A 170 1.76 28.02 -3.32
N GLY A 171 1.70 28.53 -2.10
CA GLY A 171 0.93 29.73 -1.75
C GLY A 171 -0.59 29.54 -1.86
N LYS A 172 -1.08 28.29 -2.02
CA LYS A 172 -2.50 27.93 -2.11
C LYS A 172 -2.89 27.05 -0.94
N THR A 173 -4.17 27.01 -0.62
CA THR A 173 -4.68 26.10 0.42
C THR A 173 -4.54 24.63 -0.02
N TYR A 174 -4.26 23.71 0.92
CA TYR A 174 -4.30 22.28 0.64
C TYR A 174 -5.69 21.84 0.17
N THR A 175 -6.75 22.43 0.72
CA THR A 175 -8.14 22.23 0.32
C THR A 175 -8.34 22.47 -1.18
N SER A 176 -7.67 23.45 -1.79
CA SER A 176 -7.83 23.78 -3.21
C SER A 176 -7.32 22.68 -4.15
N PHE A 177 -6.45 21.79 -3.68
CA PHE A 177 -5.97 20.63 -4.45
C PHE A 177 -6.83 19.37 -4.21
N ARG A 178 -7.75 19.40 -3.24
CA ARG A 178 -8.63 18.29 -2.93
C ARG A 178 -9.94 18.40 -3.70
N SER A 179 -10.00 17.74 -4.84
CA SER A 179 -11.24 17.66 -5.62
C SER A 179 -12.26 16.72 -4.97
N ASN A 180 -11.81 15.71 -4.22
CA ASN A 180 -12.61 14.59 -3.69
C ASN A 180 -13.48 13.93 -4.79
N THR A 181 -13.09 14.05 -6.06
CA THR A 181 -13.81 13.47 -7.18
C THR A 181 -13.18 12.15 -7.60
N ILE A 182 -14.04 11.17 -7.86
CA ILE A 182 -13.59 9.92 -8.47
C ILE A 182 -13.30 10.20 -9.94
N LYS A 183 -12.05 9.95 -10.36
CA LYS A 183 -11.64 10.09 -11.76
C LYS A 183 -12.25 8.95 -12.58
N ASP A 184 -12.91 9.25 -13.69
CA ASP A 184 -13.37 8.20 -14.59
C ASP A 184 -12.19 7.44 -15.20
N ARG A 185 -12.29 6.11 -15.24
CA ARG A 185 -11.23 5.25 -15.76
C ARG A 185 -11.61 4.75 -17.16
N PRO A 186 -10.64 4.69 -18.09
CA PRO A 186 -10.91 4.21 -19.46
C PRO A 186 -11.08 2.67 -19.53
N PHE A 187 -11.24 1.99 -18.40
CA PHE A 187 -11.41 0.55 -18.27
C PHE A 187 -12.49 0.20 -17.23
N ASN A 188 -13.05 -1.00 -17.36
CA ASN A 188 -13.93 -1.56 -16.34
C ASN A 188 -13.11 -2.05 -15.16
N ILE A 189 -13.68 -2.05 -13.96
CA ILE A 189 -12.99 -2.51 -12.74
C ILE A 189 -13.81 -3.62 -12.08
N ILE A 190 -13.20 -4.80 -11.88
CA ILE A 190 -13.77 -5.92 -11.13
C ILE A 190 -13.00 -6.00 -9.82
N LYS A 191 -13.68 -5.82 -8.68
CA LYS A 191 -13.05 -5.78 -7.35
C LYS A 191 -13.30 -7.08 -6.59
N ILE A 192 -12.22 -7.78 -6.25
CA ILE A 192 -12.21 -9.06 -5.52
C ILE A 192 -11.52 -8.82 -4.17
N GLY A 193 -12.26 -9.06 -3.10
CA GLY A 193 -11.76 -9.08 -1.74
C GLY A 193 -11.52 -10.53 -1.29
N LEU A 194 -10.33 -10.82 -0.78
CA LEU A 194 -10.03 -12.11 -0.18
C LEU A 194 -10.11 -12.02 1.34
N ASN A 195 -10.78 -13.00 1.96
CA ASN A 195 -10.88 -13.09 3.41
C ASN A 195 -10.92 -14.56 3.86
N ARG A 196 -10.52 -14.79 5.11
CA ARG A 196 -10.59 -16.08 5.81
C ARG A 196 -11.23 -15.90 7.18
N ASP A 197 -11.51 -17.00 7.85
CA ASP A 197 -11.82 -16.96 9.27
C ASP A 197 -10.75 -16.19 10.04
N ARG A 198 -11.19 -15.51 11.10
CA ARG A 198 -10.30 -14.61 11.86
C ARG A 198 -9.18 -15.36 12.56
N ASP A 199 -9.47 -16.49 13.15
CA ASP A 199 -8.49 -17.25 13.93
C ASP A 199 -7.49 -17.91 12.98
N GLU A 200 -7.96 -18.45 11.85
CA GLU A 200 -7.09 -18.93 10.79
C GLU A 200 -6.15 -17.84 10.27
N LEU A 201 -6.70 -16.65 9.96
CA LEU A 201 -5.90 -15.51 9.49
C LEU A 201 -4.82 -15.12 10.50
N TYR A 202 -5.17 -15.10 11.79
CA TYR A 202 -4.22 -14.71 12.85
C TYR A 202 -3.12 -15.77 13.04
N ASN A 203 -3.46 -17.05 12.97
CA ASN A 203 -2.48 -18.14 13.03
C ASN A 203 -1.50 -18.05 11.83
N ARG A 204 -2.00 -17.83 10.63
CA ARG A 204 -1.18 -17.62 9.43
C ARG A 204 -0.26 -16.39 9.54
N ILE A 205 -0.76 -15.28 10.08
CA ILE A 205 0.05 -14.08 10.33
C ILE A 205 1.17 -14.39 11.32
N ASN A 206 0.85 -15.08 12.41
CA ASN A 206 1.84 -15.40 13.44
C ASN A 206 2.92 -16.34 12.91
N GLN A 207 2.52 -17.39 12.19
CA GLN A 207 3.47 -18.35 11.59
C GLN A 207 4.37 -17.64 10.57
N ARG A 208 3.80 -16.84 9.67
CA ARG A 208 4.57 -16.10 8.67
C ARG A 208 5.64 -15.19 9.27
N VAL A 209 5.40 -14.61 10.46
CA VAL A 209 6.44 -13.81 11.14
C VAL A 209 7.59 -14.70 11.58
N LEU A 210 7.31 -15.91 12.07
CA LEU A 210 8.35 -16.88 12.44
C LEU A 210 9.13 -17.34 11.20
N ASP A 211 8.43 -17.67 10.12
CA ASP A 211 9.05 -18.04 8.84
C ASP A 211 9.99 -16.93 8.33
N MET A 212 9.57 -15.66 8.38
CA MET A 212 10.42 -14.52 8.00
C MET A 212 11.70 -14.40 8.87
N ILE A 213 11.60 -14.66 10.17
CA ILE A 213 12.77 -14.65 11.06
C ILE A 213 13.73 -15.77 10.66
N GLU A 214 13.22 -16.98 10.36
CA GLU A 214 14.01 -18.11 9.90
C GLU A 214 14.65 -17.86 8.53
N GLU A 215 13.97 -17.13 7.65
CA GLU A 215 14.45 -16.73 6.33
C GLU A 215 15.53 -15.63 6.38
N GLY A 216 15.84 -15.06 7.55
CA GLY A 216 16.90 -14.07 7.70
C GLY A 216 16.43 -12.61 7.80
N MET A 217 15.21 -12.36 8.25
CA MET A 217 14.68 -10.99 8.41
C MET A 217 15.49 -10.15 9.40
N ILE A 218 16.19 -10.77 10.37
CA ILE A 218 17.04 -10.05 11.33
C ILE A 218 18.27 -9.50 10.61
N GLU A 219 18.92 -10.32 9.79
CA GLU A 219 20.07 -9.96 8.98
C GLU A 219 19.70 -8.89 7.95
N GLU A 220 18.54 -9.02 7.32
CA GLU A 220 17.98 -7.99 6.41
C GLU A 220 17.77 -6.66 7.16
N ALA A 221 17.17 -6.70 8.36
CA ALA A 221 16.99 -5.51 9.19
C ALA A 221 18.31 -4.87 9.61
N LEU A 222 19.34 -5.68 9.95
CA LEU A 222 20.67 -5.20 10.30
C LEU A 222 21.35 -4.50 9.12
N GLN A 223 21.22 -5.02 7.90
CA GLN A 223 21.79 -4.40 6.69
C GLN A 223 21.18 -3.01 6.42
N VAL A 224 19.88 -2.83 6.63
CA VAL A 224 19.19 -1.55 6.38
C VAL A 224 19.15 -0.63 7.62
N TYR A 225 19.65 -1.10 8.78
CA TYR A 225 19.64 -0.35 10.03
C TYR A 225 20.30 1.05 9.94
N PRO A 226 21.42 1.27 9.21
CA PRO A 226 21.98 2.62 9.03
C PRO A 226 20.99 3.61 8.40
N LYS A 227 20.00 3.12 7.65
CA LYS A 227 18.96 3.89 6.96
C LYS A 227 17.63 3.93 7.73
N ARG A 228 17.58 3.52 9.00
CA ARG A 228 16.35 3.31 9.80
C ARG A 228 15.43 4.51 9.93
N THR A 229 15.94 5.72 9.66
CA THR A 229 15.16 6.97 9.68
C THR A 229 14.35 7.20 8.41
N LEU A 230 14.61 6.45 7.33
CA LEU A 230 13.88 6.57 6.09
C LEU A 230 12.39 6.20 6.26
N ASN A 231 11.52 6.93 5.57
CA ASN A 231 10.09 6.65 5.61
C ASN A 231 9.74 5.27 5.00
N SER A 232 10.53 4.77 4.06
CA SER A 232 10.41 3.44 3.47
C SER A 232 10.51 2.33 4.52
N LEU A 233 11.33 2.51 5.56
CA LEU A 233 11.50 1.59 6.69
C LEU A 233 10.53 1.82 7.86
N ASN A 234 9.68 2.84 7.78
CA ASN A 234 8.64 3.08 8.77
C ASN A 234 7.45 2.12 8.58
N THR A 235 7.70 0.83 8.75
CA THR A 235 6.72 -0.25 8.56
C THR A 235 6.83 -1.29 9.66
N VAL A 236 5.80 -2.12 9.81
CA VAL A 236 5.80 -3.23 10.77
C VAL A 236 6.89 -4.23 10.37
N GLY A 237 7.56 -4.76 11.36
CA GLY A 237 8.70 -5.65 11.21
C GLY A 237 9.99 -4.91 11.50
N TYR A 238 10.34 -3.94 10.67
CA TYR A 238 11.63 -3.22 10.80
C TYR A 238 11.69 -2.35 12.05
N LYS A 239 10.61 -1.64 12.38
CA LYS A 239 10.59 -0.81 13.60
C LYS A 239 10.85 -1.60 14.86
N GLU A 240 10.20 -2.73 14.97
CA GLU A 240 10.31 -3.60 16.12
C GLU A 240 11.70 -4.24 16.19
N LEU A 241 12.25 -4.63 15.04
CA LEU A 241 13.63 -5.15 14.98
C LEU A 241 14.66 -4.05 15.24
N PHE A 242 14.42 -2.81 14.86
CA PHE A 242 15.31 -1.70 15.21
C PHE A 242 15.31 -1.43 16.72
N GLU A 243 14.15 -1.51 17.41
CA GLU A 243 14.11 -1.46 18.87
C GLU A 243 14.93 -2.58 19.52
N TYR A 244 14.90 -3.79 18.93
CA TYR A 244 15.73 -4.91 19.38
C TYR A 244 17.22 -4.64 19.12
N LEU A 245 17.61 -4.15 17.96
CA LEU A 245 19.00 -3.81 17.62
C LEU A 245 19.55 -2.65 18.45
N ASP A 246 18.68 -1.74 18.89
CA ASP A 246 19.02 -0.66 19.85
C ASP A 246 19.14 -1.18 21.30
N GLY A 247 18.84 -2.46 21.58
CA GLY A 247 18.86 -3.04 22.94
C GLY A 247 17.70 -2.61 23.83
N LEU A 248 16.62 -2.03 23.24
CA LEU A 248 15.45 -1.53 23.96
C LEU A 248 14.43 -2.63 24.27
N THR A 249 14.52 -3.77 23.60
CA THR A 249 13.60 -4.91 23.76
C THR A 249 14.34 -6.21 23.46
N THR A 250 13.83 -7.34 23.93
CA THR A 250 14.34 -8.68 23.57
C THR A 250 13.83 -9.09 22.17
N LEU A 251 14.46 -10.09 21.56
CA LEU A 251 14.00 -10.64 20.28
C LEU A 251 12.58 -11.21 20.37
N ASP A 252 12.28 -11.95 21.44
CA ASP A 252 10.94 -12.53 21.64
C ASP A 252 9.87 -11.45 21.77
N GLU A 253 10.16 -10.34 22.46
CA GLU A 253 9.26 -9.19 22.56
C GLU A 253 9.09 -8.51 21.21
N ALA A 254 10.15 -8.36 20.41
CA ALA A 254 10.10 -7.80 19.08
C ALA A 254 9.21 -8.67 18.16
N ILE A 255 9.40 -9.99 18.14
CA ILE A 255 8.57 -10.95 17.39
C ILE A 255 7.11 -10.83 17.80
N PHE A 256 6.81 -10.84 19.12
CA PHE A 256 5.44 -10.68 19.61
C PHE A 256 4.81 -9.36 19.17
N LYS A 257 5.55 -8.25 19.22
CA LYS A 257 5.11 -6.94 18.74
C LYS A 257 4.83 -6.97 17.23
N ILE A 258 5.70 -7.58 16.42
CA ILE A 258 5.53 -7.72 14.97
C ILE A 258 4.24 -8.48 14.67
N GLN A 259 4.01 -9.63 15.30
CA GLN A 259 2.78 -10.41 15.15
C GLN A 259 1.54 -9.58 15.51
N SER A 260 1.57 -8.89 16.65
CA SER A 260 0.47 -8.07 17.13
C SER A 260 0.16 -6.89 16.19
N ASN A 261 1.19 -6.18 15.75
CA ASN A 261 1.06 -5.02 14.85
C ASN A 261 0.63 -5.47 13.44
N THR A 262 1.09 -6.62 12.96
CA THR A 262 0.64 -7.21 11.69
C THR A 262 -0.84 -7.57 11.74
N ARG A 263 -1.34 -8.17 12.85
CA ARG A 263 -2.78 -8.43 13.04
C ARG A 263 -3.60 -7.12 13.09
N ARG A 264 -3.06 -6.05 13.70
CA ARG A 264 -3.69 -4.72 13.69
C ARG A 264 -3.75 -4.14 12.29
N TYR A 265 -2.68 -4.30 11.50
CA TYR A 265 -2.63 -3.85 10.12
C TYR A 265 -3.62 -4.61 9.24
N ALA A 266 -3.71 -5.93 9.37
CA ALA A 266 -4.70 -6.76 8.69
C ALA A 266 -6.14 -6.31 8.96
N ARG A 267 -6.48 -5.97 10.22
CA ARG A 267 -7.79 -5.40 10.56
C ARG A 267 -8.04 -4.05 9.90
N LYS A 268 -7.02 -3.17 9.84
CA LYS A 268 -7.15 -1.87 9.15
C LYS A 268 -7.44 -2.07 7.66
N GLN A 269 -6.74 -3.00 7.00
CA GLN A 269 -6.99 -3.34 5.60
C GLN A 269 -8.43 -3.83 5.39
N LEU A 270 -8.92 -4.78 6.19
CA LEU A 270 -10.29 -5.27 6.11
C LEU A 270 -11.33 -4.16 6.34
N THR A 271 -11.11 -3.31 7.36
CA THR A 271 -12.00 -2.19 7.64
C THR A 271 -12.04 -1.19 6.49
N TRP A 272 -10.91 -0.98 5.81
CA TRP A 272 -10.83 -0.08 4.66
C TRP A 272 -11.61 -0.63 3.48
N TYR A 273 -11.27 -1.84 3.04
CA TYR A 273 -11.87 -2.43 1.85
C TYR A 273 -13.36 -2.78 2.00
N LYS A 274 -13.82 -3.12 3.21
CA LYS A 274 -15.25 -3.36 3.48
C LYS A 274 -16.15 -2.12 3.38
N LYS A 275 -15.57 -0.93 3.33
CA LYS A 275 -16.33 0.30 3.06
C LYS A 275 -16.77 0.44 1.60
N ASP A 276 -16.04 -0.19 0.70
CA ASP A 276 -16.36 -0.21 -0.72
C ASP A 276 -17.21 -1.43 -1.03
N THR A 277 -18.50 -1.21 -1.27
CA THR A 277 -19.48 -2.25 -1.56
C THR A 277 -19.31 -2.92 -2.92
N ALA A 278 -18.44 -2.38 -3.78
CA ALA A 278 -18.11 -2.99 -5.06
C ALA A 278 -17.18 -4.21 -4.94
N PHE A 279 -16.59 -4.46 -3.76
CA PHE A 279 -15.81 -5.66 -3.52
C PHE A 279 -16.71 -6.89 -3.32
N GLN A 280 -16.55 -7.90 -4.18
CA GLN A 280 -17.06 -9.24 -3.93
C GLN A 280 -16.03 -10.04 -3.13
N TRP A 281 -16.47 -10.65 -2.03
CA TRP A 281 -15.58 -11.32 -1.08
C TRP A 281 -15.59 -12.84 -1.27
N PHE A 282 -14.38 -13.43 -1.27
CA PHE A 282 -14.15 -14.86 -1.46
C PHE A 282 -13.14 -15.41 -0.45
N ASN A 283 -13.21 -16.73 -0.21
CA ASN A 283 -12.10 -17.46 0.36
C ASN A 283 -11.01 -17.64 -0.72
N PRO A 284 -9.73 -17.32 -0.45
CA PRO A 284 -8.65 -17.47 -1.44
C PRO A 284 -8.44 -18.91 -1.94
N ASP A 285 -8.93 -19.92 -1.25
CA ASP A 285 -8.82 -21.32 -1.67
C ASP A 285 -9.88 -21.70 -2.74
N ASN A 286 -10.94 -20.91 -2.88
CA ASN A 286 -12.03 -21.14 -3.84
C ASN A 286 -11.74 -20.48 -5.20
N ILE A 287 -10.64 -20.86 -5.84
CA ILE A 287 -10.20 -20.24 -7.10
C ILE A 287 -11.24 -20.39 -8.22
N GLU A 288 -11.88 -21.55 -8.34
CA GLU A 288 -12.91 -21.78 -9.37
C GLU A 288 -14.10 -20.81 -9.22
N GLU A 289 -14.53 -20.52 -8.00
CA GLU A 289 -15.60 -19.57 -7.73
C GLU A 289 -15.18 -18.15 -8.14
N ILE A 290 -13.94 -17.75 -7.84
CA ILE A 290 -13.38 -16.46 -8.23
C ILE A 290 -13.31 -16.33 -9.75
N LEU A 291 -12.81 -17.35 -10.45
CA LEU A 291 -12.71 -17.35 -11.91
C LEU A 291 -14.10 -17.27 -12.57
N ASN A 292 -15.08 -18.03 -12.10
CA ASN A 292 -16.46 -18.00 -12.59
C ASN A 292 -17.10 -16.61 -12.40
N TYR A 293 -16.86 -15.98 -11.25
CA TYR A 293 -17.30 -14.61 -11.01
C TYR A 293 -16.67 -13.62 -12.00
N VAL A 294 -15.35 -13.69 -12.21
CA VAL A 294 -14.64 -12.81 -13.13
C VAL A 294 -15.16 -12.99 -14.56
N HIS A 295 -15.32 -14.22 -15.05
CA HIS A 295 -15.88 -14.50 -16.39
C HIS A 295 -17.29 -13.92 -16.55
N THR A 296 -18.15 -14.08 -15.55
CA THR A 296 -19.50 -13.52 -15.54
C THR A 296 -19.47 -12.00 -15.67
N MET A 297 -18.60 -11.34 -14.87
CA MET A 297 -18.49 -9.87 -14.90
C MET A 297 -17.95 -9.35 -16.22
N ILE A 298 -16.94 -10.00 -16.81
CA ILE A 298 -16.40 -9.64 -18.14
C ILE A 298 -17.47 -9.78 -19.20
N SER A 299 -18.25 -10.88 -19.20
CA SER A 299 -19.33 -11.11 -20.17
C SER A 299 -20.42 -10.05 -20.08
N ASN A 300 -20.75 -9.59 -18.87
CA ASN A 300 -21.76 -8.56 -18.65
C ASN A 300 -21.30 -7.15 -19.10
N THR A 301 -20.00 -6.87 -19.08
CA THR A 301 -19.43 -5.59 -19.54
C THR A 301 -19.25 -5.51 -21.06
N SER A 302 -19.33 -6.65 -21.74
CA SER A 302 -19.20 -6.74 -23.22
C SER A 302 -20.53 -6.59 -23.96
N LYS A 303 -21.64 -6.57 -23.23
CA LYS A 303 -22.99 -6.27 -23.74
C LYS A 303 -23.31 -4.78 -23.59
#